data_592c8a70513f36c5649ed45fadd4b9ef
#
_entry.id   592c8a70513f36c5649ed45fadd4b9ef
#
_cell.length_a   1.000
_cell.length_b   1.000
_cell.length_c   1.000
_cell.angle_alpha   90.00
_cell.angle_beta   90.00
_cell.angle_gamma   90.00
#
_symmetry.space_group_name_H-M   'P 1'
#
loop_
_entity.id
_entity.type
_entity.pdbx_description
1 polymer ?
#
loop_
_entity_poly.entity_id
_entity_poly.type
_entity_poly.pdbx_seq_one_letter_code
_entity_poly.pdbx_strand_id
1 'polypeptide(L)'
;ILVVMTSDENVKNRLIKLPLHVTEQDLKLLSAVLNASLTGLPASGFTPEVMNRVTRSAGAAASLVPVIVDFTTHVLEEAHRSEIYLTGQNRLLGQPEYQDLTKAQEVLGALDEDTLSNLPARLDPDSPVQILVGPENVAQELKDTSVVVTRFDIGDGMQGMIGVVGPQRMDYAQITARLSYFAEGLGRCLLYTSPSPRDGLLSR
;
A
#
# COMPACT_ATOMS: atom_id res chain seq x y z
N ILE A 1 -18.06 -18.07 -8.13
CA ILE A 1 -17.28 -17.18 -7.27
C ILE A 1 -15.89 -17.05 -7.87
N LEU A 2 -15.43 -15.83 -8.09
CA LEU A 2 -14.04 -15.51 -8.38
C LEU A 2 -13.31 -15.32 -7.06
N VAL A 3 -12.15 -15.95 -6.90
CA VAL A 3 -11.27 -15.78 -5.75
C VAL A 3 -9.91 -15.33 -6.26
N VAL A 4 -9.40 -14.26 -5.71
CA VAL A 4 -8.05 -13.74 -5.96
C VAL A 4 -7.28 -13.79 -4.65
N MET A 5 -6.10 -14.38 -4.68
CA MET A 5 -5.18 -14.42 -3.55
C MET A 5 -3.89 -13.70 -3.96
N THR A 6 -3.47 -12.76 -3.14
CA THR A 6 -2.25 -12.00 -3.32
C THR A 6 -1.08 -12.64 -2.55
N SER A 7 0.14 -12.22 -2.81
CA SER A 7 1.35 -12.78 -2.19
C SER A 7 1.43 -12.54 -0.68
N ASP A 8 0.73 -11.53 -0.18
CA ASP A 8 0.57 -11.19 1.24
C ASP A 8 -0.55 -11.99 1.94
N GLU A 9 -0.99 -13.13 1.33
CA GLU A 9 -2.06 -14.00 1.81
C GLU A 9 -3.44 -13.33 1.93
N ASN A 10 -3.61 -12.14 1.38
CA ASN A 10 -4.91 -11.48 1.33
C ASN A 10 -5.80 -12.17 0.29
N VAL A 11 -6.99 -12.62 0.73
CA VAL A 11 -7.95 -13.32 -0.11
C VAL A 11 -9.19 -12.46 -0.30
N LYS A 12 -9.44 -12.08 -1.55
CA LYS A 12 -10.67 -11.36 -1.93
C LYS A 12 -11.52 -12.25 -2.84
N ASN A 13 -12.84 -12.14 -2.67
CA ASN A 13 -13.76 -12.87 -3.51
C ASN A 13 -14.86 -11.98 -4.07
N ARG A 14 -15.37 -12.35 -5.25
CA ARG A 14 -16.46 -11.65 -5.94
C ARG A 14 -17.41 -12.65 -6.59
N LEU A 15 -18.70 -12.40 -6.45
CA LEU A 15 -19.71 -13.18 -7.19
C LEU A 15 -19.84 -12.62 -8.60
N ILE A 16 -19.62 -13.47 -9.60
CA ILE A 16 -19.76 -13.11 -11.03
C ILE A 16 -20.93 -13.88 -11.62
N LYS A 17 -21.77 -13.18 -12.39
CA LYS A 17 -22.82 -13.82 -13.20
C LYS A 17 -22.17 -14.49 -14.41
N LEU A 18 -22.47 -15.78 -14.59
CA LEU A 18 -21.95 -16.54 -15.73
C LEU A 18 -22.92 -16.42 -16.91
N PRO A 19 -22.39 -16.22 -18.13
CA PRO A 19 -23.18 -16.37 -19.35
C PRO A 19 -23.66 -17.81 -19.52
N LEU A 20 -24.86 -18.01 -20.06
CA LEU A 20 -25.53 -19.33 -20.21
C LEU A 20 -24.73 -20.31 -21.07
N HIS A 21 -23.87 -19.84 -21.96
CA HIS A 21 -23.07 -20.66 -22.86
C HIS A 21 -21.72 -21.11 -22.28
N VAL A 22 -21.36 -20.67 -21.06
CA VAL A 22 -20.10 -21.02 -20.40
C VAL A 22 -20.30 -22.26 -19.54
N THR A 23 -19.55 -23.31 -19.82
CA THR A 23 -19.60 -24.59 -19.10
C THR A 23 -18.59 -24.63 -17.95
N GLU A 24 -18.72 -25.65 -17.08
CA GLU A 24 -17.74 -25.88 -16.02
C GLU A 24 -16.33 -26.18 -16.58
N GLN A 25 -16.25 -26.83 -17.72
CA GLN A 25 -14.97 -27.11 -18.39
C GLN A 25 -14.31 -25.84 -18.90
N ASP A 26 -15.09 -24.88 -19.42
CA ASP A 26 -14.59 -23.58 -19.85
C ASP A 26 -14.05 -22.78 -18.68
N LEU A 27 -14.69 -22.87 -17.50
CA LEU A 27 -14.23 -22.21 -16.28
C LEU A 27 -12.93 -22.82 -15.74
N LYS A 28 -12.78 -24.15 -15.80
CA LYS A 28 -11.53 -24.83 -15.42
C LYS A 28 -10.39 -24.42 -16.35
N LEU A 29 -10.64 -24.37 -17.66
CA LEU A 29 -9.67 -23.89 -18.63
C LEU A 29 -9.29 -22.43 -18.37
N LEU A 30 -10.29 -21.55 -18.19
CA LEU A 30 -10.06 -20.14 -17.89
C LEU A 30 -9.22 -19.98 -16.62
N SER A 31 -9.54 -20.70 -15.54
CA SER A 31 -8.77 -20.66 -14.29
C SER A 31 -7.32 -21.10 -14.51
N ALA A 32 -7.08 -22.17 -15.26
CA ALA A 32 -5.73 -22.63 -15.58
C ALA A 32 -4.94 -21.58 -16.38
N VAL A 33 -5.58 -20.96 -17.40
CA VAL A 33 -4.98 -19.92 -18.24
C VAL A 33 -4.64 -18.68 -17.43
N LEU A 34 -5.55 -18.23 -16.56
CA LEU A 34 -5.34 -17.06 -15.69
C LEU A 34 -4.18 -17.33 -14.71
N ASN A 35 -4.19 -18.45 -14.03
CA ASN A 35 -3.13 -18.82 -13.09
C ASN A 35 -1.77 -18.92 -13.80
N ALA A 36 -1.70 -19.55 -14.97
CA ALA A 36 -0.45 -19.65 -15.71
C ALA A 36 0.07 -18.31 -16.26
N SER A 37 -0.83 -17.34 -16.50
CA SER A 37 -0.48 -16.09 -17.16
C SER A 37 -0.32 -14.92 -16.20
N LEU A 38 -1.00 -14.93 -15.05
CA LEU A 38 -1.08 -13.79 -14.13
C LEU A 38 -0.41 -14.03 -12.78
N THR A 39 -0.16 -15.29 -12.37
CA THR A 39 0.49 -15.56 -11.09
C THR A 39 1.88 -14.93 -11.03
N GLY A 40 2.14 -14.19 -9.97
CA GLY A 40 3.41 -13.50 -9.74
C GLY A 40 3.58 -12.20 -10.51
N LEU A 41 2.59 -11.76 -11.29
CA LEU A 41 2.64 -10.48 -11.96
C LEU A 41 2.11 -9.35 -11.05
N PRO A 42 2.82 -8.21 -10.98
CA PRO A 42 2.27 -6.99 -10.39
C PRO A 42 1.18 -6.41 -11.31
N ALA A 43 0.36 -5.46 -10.79
CA ALA A 43 -0.69 -4.81 -11.59
C ALA A 43 -0.16 -4.18 -12.89
N SER A 44 1.04 -3.61 -12.87
CA SER A 44 1.72 -3.05 -14.05
C SER A 44 2.08 -4.11 -15.12
N GLY A 45 2.09 -5.40 -14.76
CA GLY A 45 2.32 -6.51 -15.67
C GLY A 45 1.08 -6.90 -16.50
N PHE A 46 -0.09 -6.34 -16.22
CA PHE A 46 -1.33 -6.60 -16.98
C PHE A 46 -1.38 -5.79 -18.28
N THR A 47 -0.34 -6.00 -19.10
CA THR A 47 -0.22 -5.31 -20.40
C THR A 47 -1.29 -5.78 -21.40
N PRO A 48 -1.64 -4.94 -22.39
CA PRO A 48 -2.58 -5.34 -23.45
C PRO A 48 -2.20 -6.63 -24.17
N GLU A 49 -0.91 -6.93 -24.27
CA GLU A 49 -0.40 -8.16 -24.91
C GLU A 49 -0.72 -9.40 -24.06
N VAL A 50 -0.51 -9.31 -22.74
CA VAL A 50 -0.86 -10.39 -21.79
C VAL A 50 -2.37 -10.60 -21.81
N MET A 51 -3.15 -9.52 -21.77
CA MET A 51 -4.62 -9.60 -21.83
C MET A 51 -5.13 -10.21 -23.12
N ASN A 52 -4.58 -9.83 -24.26
CA ASN A 52 -4.94 -10.42 -25.56
C ASN A 52 -4.58 -11.91 -25.64
N ARG A 53 -3.49 -12.33 -25.03
CA ARG A 53 -3.08 -13.73 -24.93
C ARG A 53 -4.08 -14.52 -24.10
N VAL A 54 -4.39 -14.05 -22.90
CA VAL A 54 -5.37 -14.67 -22.00
C VAL A 54 -6.74 -14.78 -22.67
N THR A 55 -7.22 -13.70 -23.28
CA THR A 55 -8.53 -13.67 -23.96
C THR A 55 -8.61 -14.70 -25.10
N ARG A 56 -7.54 -14.82 -25.92
CA ARG A 56 -7.49 -15.82 -27.00
C ARG A 56 -7.48 -17.25 -26.47
N SER A 57 -6.85 -17.48 -25.34
CA SER A 57 -6.76 -18.82 -24.74
C SER A 57 -7.97 -19.20 -23.88
N ALA A 58 -8.83 -18.23 -23.53
CA ALA A 58 -10.00 -18.42 -22.67
C ALA A 58 -11.22 -19.07 -23.39
N GLY A 59 -11.18 -19.23 -24.71
CA GLY A 59 -12.25 -19.89 -25.48
C GLY A 59 -13.62 -19.27 -25.26
N ALA A 60 -14.63 -20.09 -24.96
CA ALA A 60 -16.01 -19.65 -24.73
C ALA A 60 -16.15 -18.69 -23.49
N ALA A 61 -15.22 -18.75 -22.55
CA ALA A 61 -15.21 -17.91 -21.36
C ALA A 61 -14.47 -16.57 -21.55
N ALA A 62 -14.04 -16.22 -22.75
CA ALA A 62 -13.31 -14.99 -23.08
C ALA A 62 -14.03 -13.71 -22.62
N SER A 63 -15.36 -13.70 -22.63
CA SER A 63 -16.19 -12.57 -22.17
C SER A 63 -16.05 -12.27 -20.66
N LEU A 64 -15.55 -13.22 -19.88
CA LEU A 64 -15.32 -13.03 -18.43
C LEU A 64 -13.96 -12.37 -18.14
N VAL A 65 -13.01 -12.42 -19.06
CA VAL A 65 -11.64 -11.92 -18.85
C VAL A 65 -11.61 -10.45 -18.43
N PRO A 66 -12.32 -9.52 -19.08
CA PRO A 66 -12.30 -8.12 -18.67
C PRO A 66 -12.77 -7.90 -17.22
N VAL A 67 -13.84 -8.61 -16.80
CA VAL A 67 -14.40 -8.49 -15.44
C VAL A 67 -13.44 -9.07 -14.41
N ILE A 68 -12.75 -10.15 -14.74
CA ILE A 68 -11.78 -10.79 -13.86
C ILE A 68 -10.54 -9.89 -13.69
N VAL A 69 -10.06 -9.34 -14.81
CA VAL A 69 -8.89 -8.44 -14.81
C VAL A 69 -9.18 -7.16 -14.02
N ASP A 70 -10.32 -6.52 -14.27
CA ASP A 70 -10.77 -5.34 -13.52
C ASP A 70 -10.79 -5.62 -12.02
N PHE A 71 -11.39 -6.72 -11.59
CA PHE A 71 -11.42 -7.11 -10.20
C PHE A 71 -10.02 -7.39 -9.64
N THR A 72 -9.18 -8.11 -10.39
CA THR A 72 -7.82 -8.47 -9.96
C THR A 72 -6.95 -7.21 -9.83
N THR A 73 -7.04 -6.28 -10.79
CA THR A 73 -6.33 -5.01 -10.74
C THR A 73 -6.75 -4.21 -9.50
N HIS A 74 -8.05 -4.12 -9.24
CA HIS A 74 -8.56 -3.43 -8.06
C HIS A 74 -8.07 -4.05 -6.73
N VAL A 75 -8.05 -5.41 -6.66
CA VAL A 75 -7.51 -6.12 -5.48
C VAL A 75 -6.01 -5.85 -5.29
N LEU A 76 -5.24 -5.81 -6.39
CA LEU A 76 -3.82 -5.49 -6.32
C LEU A 76 -3.57 -4.03 -5.94
N GLU A 77 -4.37 -3.11 -6.44
CA GLU A 77 -4.30 -1.69 -6.05
C GLU A 77 -4.65 -1.50 -4.57
N GLU A 78 -5.68 -2.20 -4.07
CA GLU A 78 -5.99 -2.20 -2.64
C GLU A 78 -4.87 -2.80 -1.79
N ALA A 79 -4.29 -3.91 -2.23
CA ALA A 79 -3.17 -4.54 -1.52
C ALA A 79 -1.90 -3.67 -1.48
N HIS A 80 -1.72 -2.79 -2.47
CA HIS A 80 -0.62 -1.82 -2.50
C HIS A 80 -0.95 -0.51 -1.79
N ARG A 81 -2.20 -0.30 -1.35
CA ARG A 81 -2.53 0.86 -0.53
C ARG A 81 -1.95 0.68 0.86
N SER A 82 -1.00 1.54 1.19
CA SER A 82 -0.49 1.64 2.55
C SER A 82 -1.62 2.06 3.48
N GLU A 83 -1.87 1.30 4.54
CA GLU A 83 -2.75 1.77 5.61
C GLU A 83 -2.07 2.93 6.34
N ILE A 84 -2.68 4.09 6.32
CA ILE A 84 -2.14 5.30 6.93
C ILE A 84 -2.95 5.66 8.16
N TYR A 85 -2.28 5.70 9.28
CA TYR A 85 -2.84 6.13 10.55
C TYR A 85 -2.32 7.51 10.92
N LEU A 86 -3.18 8.52 10.86
CA LEU A 86 -2.83 9.89 11.20
C LEU A 86 -3.50 10.30 12.52
N THR A 87 -2.71 10.85 13.44
CA THR A 87 -3.20 11.33 14.73
C THR A 87 -2.48 12.62 15.15
N GLY A 88 -3.07 13.38 16.04
CA GLY A 88 -2.44 14.56 16.62
C GLY A 88 -2.64 15.86 15.84
N GLN A 89 -3.55 15.92 14.85
CA GLN A 89 -3.86 17.14 14.08
C GLN A 89 -4.19 18.32 15.00
N ASN A 90 -4.91 18.10 16.09
CA ASN A 90 -5.24 19.15 17.06
C ASN A 90 -3.99 19.76 17.71
N ARG A 91 -2.93 18.97 17.88
CA ARG A 91 -1.66 19.48 18.44
C ARG A 91 -0.89 20.32 17.42
N LEU A 92 -0.99 19.93 16.15
CA LEU A 92 -0.41 20.70 15.04
C LEU A 92 -1.08 22.06 14.95
N LEU A 93 -2.41 22.11 14.96
CA LEU A 93 -3.19 23.37 14.94
C LEU A 93 -2.96 24.26 16.16
N GLY A 94 -2.50 23.72 17.28
CA GLY A 94 -2.11 24.46 18.46
C GLY A 94 -0.79 25.21 18.34
N GLN A 95 -0.02 25.02 17.27
CA GLN A 95 1.24 25.71 17.05
C GLN A 95 0.99 27.13 16.50
N PRO A 96 1.81 28.13 16.90
CA PRO A 96 1.64 29.52 16.47
C PRO A 96 1.63 29.72 14.96
N GLU A 97 2.34 28.89 14.21
CA GLU A 97 2.44 28.93 12.75
C GLU A 97 1.11 28.63 12.04
N TYR A 98 0.22 27.88 12.69
CA TYR A 98 -1.07 27.42 12.15
C TYR A 98 -2.29 28.12 12.77
N GLN A 99 -2.08 29.28 13.41
CA GLN A 99 -3.18 30.12 13.91
C GLN A 99 -3.98 30.81 12.79
N ASP A 100 -3.36 30.94 11.61
CA ASP A 100 -4.05 31.36 10.40
C ASP A 100 -4.91 30.20 9.87
N LEU A 101 -6.23 30.45 9.79
CA LEU A 101 -7.20 29.44 9.36
C LEU A 101 -6.91 28.92 7.94
N THR A 102 -6.44 29.76 7.04
CA THR A 102 -6.12 29.38 5.67
C THR A 102 -4.95 28.40 5.65
N LYS A 103 -3.87 28.72 6.35
CA LYS A 103 -2.71 27.84 6.49
C LYS A 103 -3.06 26.51 7.19
N ALA A 104 -3.89 26.57 8.21
CA ALA A 104 -4.37 25.39 8.91
C ALA A 104 -5.16 24.46 7.97
N GLN A 105 -6.04 25.02 7.15
CA GLN A 105 -6.83 24.25 6.17
C GLN A 105 -5.94 23.66 5.07
N GLU A 106 -4.98 24.41 4.54
CA GLU A 106 -4.02 23.93 3.54
C GLU A 106 -3.23 22.73 4.06
N VAL A 107 -2.66 22.84 5.26
CA VAL A 107 -1.88 21.76 5.87
C VAL A 107 -2.73 20.54 6.20
N LEU A 108 -3.94 20.73 6.76
CA LEU A 108 -4.83 19.59 7.05
C LEU A 108 -5.32 18.90 5.77
N GLY A 109 -5.60 19.68 4.71
CA GLY A 109 -6.00 19.14 3.41
C GLY A 109 -4.88 18.33 2.74
N ALA A 110 -3.61 18.70 2.97
CA ALA A 110 -2.46 17.99 2.43
C ALA A 110 -2.06 16.74 3.26
N LEU A 111 -2.59 16.60 4.47
CA LEU A 111 -2.40 15.43 5.32
C LEU A 111 -3.52 14.39 5.06
N ASP A 112 -3.81 14.13 3.80
CA ASP A 112 -4.75 13.09 3.38
C ASP A 112 -4.02 11.79 3.01
N GLU A 113 -4.78 10.70 2.89
CA GLU A 113 -4.23 9.39 2.54
C GLU A 113 -3.54 9.39 1.17
N ASP A 114 -4.09 10.11 0.19
CA ASP A 114 -3.57 10.12 -1.18
C ASP A 114 -2.20 10.81 -1.23
N THR A 115 -2.04 11.93 -0.55
CA THR A 115 -0.77 12.67 -0.46
C THR A 115 0.29 11.86 0.30
N LEU A 116 -0.09 11.27 1.44
CA LEU A 116 0.83 10.52 2.28
C LEU A 116 1.21 9.16 1.67
N SER A 117 0.34 8.54 0.89
CA SER A 117 0.63 7.30 0.13
C SER A 117 1.74 7.49 -0.90
N ASN A 118 1.93 8.70 -1.41
CA ASN A 118 2.99 9.05 -2.35
C ASN A 118 4.32 9.38 -1.68
N LEU A 119 4.35 9.54 -0.35
CA LEU A 119 5.56 9.88 0.40
C LEU A 119 6.70 8.86 0.20
N PRO A 120 6.46 7.53 0.29
CA PRO A 120 7.53 6.54 0.13
C PRO A 120 8.29 6.62 -1.19
N ALA A 121 7.60 6.99 -2.29
CA ALA A 121 8.19 7.09 -3.61
C ALA A 121 9.16 8.28 -3.78
N ARG A 122 9.08 9.27 -2.89
CA ARG A 122 9.94 10.47 -2.91
C ARG A 122 11.11 10.39 -1.93
N LEU A 123 11.13 9.37 -1.10
CA LEU A 123 12.18 9.17 -0.12
C LEU A 123 13.30 8.31 -0.69
N ASP A 124 14.53 8.64 -0.31
CA ASP A 124 15.70 7.83 -0.62
C ASP A 124 15.56 6.44 0.01
N PRO A 125 15.55 5.35 -0.78
CA PRO A 125 15.42 3.99 -0.26
C PRO A 125 16.55 3.58 0.67
N ASP A 126 17.75 4.14 0.51
CA ASP A 126 18.95 3.77 1.26
C ASP A 126 19.09 4.53 2.60
N SER A 127 18.28 5.57 2.81
CA SER A 127 18.32 6.35 4.05
C SER A 127 17.26 5.89 5.05
N PRO A 128 17.65 5.41 6.23
CA PRO A 128 16.70 4.92 7.23
C PRO A 128 15.83 6.04 7.84
N VAL A 129 16.37 7.24 7.93
CA VAL A 129 15.67 8.43 8.45
C VAL A 129 15.81 9.56 7.48
N GLN A 130 14.72 10.25 7.18
CA GLN A 130 14.72 11.40 6.29
C GLN A 130 13.94 12.56 6.88
N ILE A 131 14.41 13.75 6.57
CA ILE A 131 13.83 15.01 7.01
C ILE A 131 13.55 15.82 5.75
N LEU A 132 12.29 16.13 5.52
CA LEU A 132 11.84 17.00 4.43
C LEU A 132 11.43 18.34 5.04
N VAL A 133 12.07 19.43 4.63
CA VAL A 133 11.86 20.77 5.18
C VAL A 133 11.27 21.68 4.12
N GLY A 134 10.13 22.26 4.40
CA GLY A 134 9.53 23.28 3.56
C GLY A 134 9.25 22.80 2.13
N PRO A 135 9.87 23.43 1.11
CA PRO A 135 9.65 23.08 -0.29
C PRO A 135 10.10 21.68 -0.72
N GLU A 136 10.85 20.97 0.12
CA GLU A 136 11.27 19.58 -0.11
C GLU A 136 10.12 18.59 0.11
N ASN A 137 9.03 19.03 0.73
CA ASN A 137 7.87 18.20 1.00
C ASN A 137 7.16 17.72 -0.28
N VAL A 138 6.39 16.65 -0.14
CA VAL A 138 5.66 16.00 -1.23
C VAL A 138 4.57 16.88 -1.84
N ALA A 139 3.98 17.78 -1.06
CA ALA A 139 2.92 18.67 -1.47
C ALA A 139 3.31 20.14 -1.23
N GLN A 140 2.91 21.01 -2.13
CA GLN A 140 3.19 22.45 -2.02
C GLN A 140 2.53 23.09 -0.79
N GLU A 141 1.40 22.54 -0.38
CA GLU A 141 0.63 22.95 0.79
C GLU A 141 1.43 22.69 2.10
N LEU A 142 2.39 21.78 2.07
CA LEU A 142 3.28 21.48 3.19
C LEU A 142 4.58 22.31 3.21
N LYS A 143 4.71 23.33 2.36
CA LYS A 143 5.91 24.18 2.24
C LYS A 143 6.32 24.88 3.54
N ASP A 144 5.39 25.14 4.44
CA ASP A 144 5.62 25.78 5.73
C ASP A 144 5.77 24.75 6.87
N THR A 145 5.83 23.45 6.54
CA THR A 145 5.96 22.34 7.47
C THR A 145 7.28 21.60 7.29
N SER A 146 7.59 20.74 8.25
CA SER A 146 8.62 19.73 8.10
C SER A 146 8.06 18.35 8.40
N VAL A 147 8.54 17.36 7.66
CA VAL A 147 8.18 15.97 7.83
C VAL A 147 9.45 15.19 8.16
N VAL A 148 9.44 14.46 9.26
CA VAL A 148 10.52 13.55 9.65
C VAL A 148 9.97 12.15 9.61
N VAL A 149 10.58 11.27 8.84
CA VAL A 149 10.13 9.88 8.67
C VAL A 149 11.27 8.91 8.87
N THR A 150 10.93 7.72 9.37
CA THR A 150 11.83 6.58 9.44
C THR A 150 11.11 5.32 9.03
N ARG A 151 11.85 4.38 8.44
CA ARG A 151 11.33 3.07 8.02
C ARG A 151 11.66 2.03 9.08
N PHE A 152 10.87 0.98 9.13
CA PHE A 152 11.11 -0.21 9.93
C PHE A 152 10.68 -1.45 9.16
N ASP A 153 11.35 -2.56 9.42
CA ASP A 153 11.05 -3.85 8.81
C ASP A 153 9.90 -4.54 9.57
N ILE A 154 8.94 -5.08 8.82
CA ILE A 154 7.78 -5.81 9.35
C ILE A 154 7.97 -7.32 9.18
N GLY A 155 8.95 -7.73 8.37
CA GLY A 155 9.17 -9.11 7.95
C GLY A 155 8.66 -9.39 6.54
N ASP A 156 9.04 -10.52 5.98
CA ASP A 156 8.64 -10.99 4.65
C ASP A 156 8.87 -9.98 3.51
N GLY A 157 9.87 -9.09 3.68
CA GLY A 157 10.19 -8.03 2.72
C GLY A 157 9.25 -6.82 2.78
N MET A 158 8.33 -6.78 3.75
CA MET A 158 7.44 -5.64 3.98
C MET A 158 8.11 -4.59 4.86
N GLN A 159 7.85 -3.33 4.56
CA GLN A 159 8.35 -2.19 5.33
C GLN A 159 7.20 -1.32 5.82
N GLY A 160 7.28 -0.94 7.09
CA GLY A 160 6.46 0.11 7.66
C GLY A 160 7.21 1.44 7.70
N MET A 161 6.45 2.52 7.88
CA MET A 161 6.97 3.86 8.02
C MET A 161 6.30 4.56 9.20
N ILE A 162 7.06 5.28 10.00
CA ILE A 162 6.55 6.15 11.06
C ILE A 162 7.12 7.55 10.87
N GLY A 163 6.30 8.58 11.08
CA GLY A 163 6.74 9.95 10.88
C GLY A 163 6.07 10.95 11.81
N VAL A 164 6.63 12.15 11.82
CA VAL A 164 6.10 13.32 12.51
C VAL A 164 6.04 14.48 11.54
N VAL A 165 4.91 15.17 11.53
CA VAL A 165 4.72 16.43 10.80
C VAL A 165 4.61 17.56 11.81
N GLY A 166 5.29 18.67 11.53
CA GLY A 166 5.27 19.84 12.41
C GLY A 166 5.86 21.08 11.75
N PRO A 167 6.00 22.19 12.51
CA PRO A 167 6.59 23.42 12.00
C PRO A 167 8.08 23.26 11.71
N GLN A 168 8.63 24.08 10.81
CA GLN A 168 10.05 24.02 10.43
C GLN A 168 11.03 24.22 11.62
N ARG A 169 10.58 24.80 12.72
CA ARG A 169 11.39 25.01 13.94
C ARG A 169 11.45 23.81 14.91
N MET A 170 11.13 22.62 14.44
CA MET A 170 11.20 21.40 15.26
C MET A 170 12.64 21.09 15.74
N ASP A 171 12.75 20.45 16.90
CA ASP A 171 14.00 19.82 17.33
C ASP A 171 14.20 18.49 16.58
N TYR A 172 14.82 18.58 15.41
CA TYR A 172 15.03 17.43 14.53
C TYR A 172 15.87 16.35 15.20
N ALA A 173 16.88 16.69 15.98
CA ALA A 173 17.74 15.72 16.65
C ALA A 173 16.94 14.87 17.64
N GLN A 174 16.12 15.51 18.46
CA GLN A 174 15.29 14.82 19.43
C GLN A 174 14.20 13.98 18.76
N ILE A 175 13.55 14.51 17.71
CA ILE A 175 12.50 13.81 16.97
C ILE A 175 13.08 12.60 16.27
N THR A 176 14.20 12.74 15.58
CA THR A 176 14.88 11.64 14.88
C THR A 176 15.25 10.52 15.85
N ALA A 177 15.86 10.86 17.00
CA ALA A 177 16.24 9.86 18.00
C ALA A 177 15.01 9.09 18.54
N ARG A 178 13.91 9.80 18.82
CA ARG A 178 12.66 9.17 19.28
C ARG A 178 12.02 8.29 18.20
N LEU A 179 11.94 8.78 16.96
CA LEU A 179 11.36 8.01 15.86
C LEU A 179 12.16 6.73 15.58
N SER A 180 13.50 6.82 15.57
CA SER A 180 14.36 5.64 15.40
C SER A 180 14.13 4.60 16.49
N TYR A 181 14.03 5.05 17.75
CA TYR A 181 13.74 4.17 18.87
C TYR A 181 12.38 3.48 18.74
N PHE A 182 11.34 4.22 18.35
CA PHE A 182 10.01 3.65 18.12
C PHE A 182 9.99 2.70 16.92
N ALA A 183 10.65 3.05 15.83
CA ALA A 183 10.74 2.22 14.62
C ALA A 183 11.41 0.86 14.92
N GLU A 184 12.51 0.86 15.67
CA GLU A 184 13.15 -0.39 16.14
C GLU A 184 12.23 -1.22 17.03
N GLY A 185 11.47 -0.56 17.92
CA GLY A 185 10.51 -1.23 18.78
C GLY A 185 9.38 -1.88 17.99
N LEU A 186 8.80 -1.16 17.04
CA LEU A 186 7.74 -1.65 16.16
C LEU A 186 8.23 -2.81 15.29
N GLY A 187 9.40 -2.70 14.65
CA GLY A 187 9.97 -3.77 13.85
C GLY A 187 10.16 -5.04 14.67
N ARG A 188 10.73 -4.95 15.87
CA ARG A 188 10.87 -6.11 16.75
C ARG A 188 9.53 -6.72 17.13
N CYS A 189 8.55 -5.92 17.54
CA CYS A 189 7.23 -6.44 17.94
C CYS A 189 6.54 -7.16 16.78
N LEU A 190 6.57 -6.59 15.58
CA LEU A 190 5.88 -7.14 14.41
C LEU A 190 6.57 -8.41 13.88
N LEU A 191 7.90 -8.44 13.86
CA LEU A 191 8.66 -9.65 13.50
C LEU A 191 8.36 -10.84 14.44
N TYR A 192 8.12 -10.60 15.73
CA TYR A 192 7.78 -11.67 16.68
C TYR A 192 6.31 -12.12 16.59
N THR A 193 5.43 -11.32 16.03
CA THR A 193 4.00 -11.64 15.88
C THR A 193 3.66 -12.31 14.55
N SER A 194 4.57 -12.31 13.57
CA SER A 194 4.42 -13.10 12.34
C SER A 194 4.42 -14.59 12.68
N PRO A 195 3.38 -15.37 12.34
CA PRO A 195 3.35 -16.81 12.60
C PRO A 195 4.53 -17.48 11.88
N SER A 196 5.41 -18.11 12.68
CA SER A 196 6.55 -18.83 12.14
C SER A 196 6.05 -19.98 11.24
N PRO A 197 6.63 -20.22 10.06
CA PRO A 197 6.31 -21.36 9.22
C PRO A 197 6.51 -22.72 9.91
N ARG A 198 7.13 -22.73 11.11
CA ARG A 198 7.36 -23.94 11.93
C ARG A 198 6.14 -24.39 12.73
N ASP A 199 5.16 -23.52 12.97
CA ASP A 199 3.98 -23.87 13.76
C ASP A 199 2.95 -24.69 12.99
N GLY A 200 3.03 -24.72 11.65
CA GLY A 200 2.19 -25.55 10.79
C GLY A 200 2.56 -27.04 10.73
N LEU A 201 3.69 -27.47 11.32
CA LEU A 201 4.18 -28.85 11.22
C LEU A 201 3.88 -29.72 12.45
N LEU A 202 3.24 -29.19 13.49
CA LEU A 202 2.93 -29.93 14.72
C LEU A 202 1.46 -30.34 14.87
N SER A 203 0.64 -30.20 13.83
CA SER A 203 -0.73 -30.71 13.78
C SER A 203 -0.81 -31.92 12.85
N ARG A 204 -0.38 -33.07 13.35
CA ARG A 204 -0.76 -34.40 12.87
C ARG A 204 -1.10 -35.27 14.07
#